data_2a2c0756f95a152a0b16864f7782a53a
#
_entry.id   2a2c0756f95a152a0b16864f7782a53a
#
_cell.length_a   1.000
_cell.length_b   1.000
_cell.length_c   1.000
_cell.angle_alpha   90.00
_cell.angle_beta   90.00
_cell.angle_gamma   90.00
#
_symmetry.space_group_name_H-M   'P 1'
#
loop_
_entity.id
_entity.type
_entity.pdbx_description
1 polymer ?
#
loop_
_entity_poly.entity_id
_entity_poly.type
_entity_poly.pdbx_seq_one_letter_code
_entity_poly.pdbx_strand_id
1 'polypeptide(L)'
;TGINAIFFYAPTIFEQSGIGTDAAFAQAALIGLINVVFTLVAIALIDRWGRKPLLLVGLSGIAISMAVCTYGFSQATYELTPEGLLEIQQIENVEEHFDTSDLDNMLGVVYQSDVEFKTALSNSIGTSAAREFESQFIKSSTTMNAVLILLGIVGFVASFAMSLGPVMWALFAEIFPNQLRGVAISFVGMINSLVSFCVQLFFPVELSVFGAALTFFSYCVFAIIGLVLVAWLLPETKGKTLEELEVLFAKRR
;
A
#
# COMPACT_ATOMS: atom_id res chain seq x y z
N THR A 1 4.86 5.46 5.03
CA THR A 1 4.63 4.00 4.93
C THR A 1 3.50 3.64 3.96
N GLY A 2 2.64 4.59 3.57
CA GLY A 2 1.54 4.33 2.64
C GLY A 2 0.34 3.55 3.19
N ILE A 3 0.23 3.34 4.50
CA ILE A 3 -0.85 2.53 5.09
C ILE A 3 -2.25 3.06 4.72
N ASN A 4 -2.43 4.38 4.74
CA ASN A 4 -3.71 4.98 4.38
C ASN A 4 -4.05 4.77 2.90
N ALA A 5 -3.05 4.83 2.01
CA ALA A 5 -3.27 4.50 0.60
C ALA A 5 -3.73 3.04 0.45
N ILE A 6 -3.09 2.09 1.12
CA ILE A 6 -3.52 0.69 1.10
C ILE A 6 -4.96 0.53 1.60
N PHE A 7 -5.35 1.16 2.73
CA PHE A 7 -6.72 1.03 3.25
C PHE A 7 -7.78 1.62 2.31
N PHE A 8 -7.52 2.79 1.74
CA PHE A 8 -8.49 3.46 0.87
C PHE A 8 -8.56 2.84 -0.52
N TYR A 9 -7.44 2.36 -1.03
CA TYR A 9 -7.36 1.80 -2.39
C TYR A 9 -7.22 0.27 -2.43
N ALA A 10 -7.40 -0.43 -1.29
CA ALA A 10 -7.31 -1.89 -1.26
C ALA A 10 -8.19 -2.59 -2.31
N PRO A 11 -9.47 -2.24 -2.50
CA PRO A 11 -10.29 -2.85 -3.55
C PRO A 11 -9.66 -2.65 -4.94
N THR A 12 -9.25 -1.43 -5.28
CA THR A 12 -8.62 -1.10 -6.56
C THR A 12 -7.31 -1.88 -6.78
N ILE A 13 -6.48 -2.02 -5.73
CA ILE A 13 -5.24 -2.81 -5.81
C ILE A 13 -5.54 -4.27 -6.09
N PHE A 14 -6.59 -4.83 -5.47
CA PHE A 14 -7.01 -6.20 -5.70
C PHE A 14 -7.65 -6.39 -7.08
N GLU A 15 -8.43 -5.44 -7.55
CA GLU A 15 -8.95 -5.45 -8.92
C GLU A 15 -7.80 -5.44 -9.94
N GLN A 16 -6.75 -4.64 -9.72
CA GLN A 16 -5.54 -4.64 -10.56
C GLN A 16 -4.75 -5.96 -10.50
N SER A 17 -4.98 -6.79 -9.49
CA SER A 17 -4.42 -8.15 -9.45
C SER A 17 -5.28 -9.20 -10.16
N GLY A 18 -6.28 -8.79 -10.94
CA GLY A 18 -7.17 -9.66 -11.67
C GLY A 18 -8.30 -10.30 -10.84
N ILE A 19 -8.54 -9.78 -9.62
CA ILE A 19 -9.60 -10.27 -8.73
C ILE A 19 -10.89 -9.49 -8.98
N GLY A 20 -12.01 -10.19 -9.09
CA GLY A 20 -13.31 -9.54 -9.28
C GLY A 20 -13.72 -8.66 -8.10
N THR A 21 -14.54 -7.64 -8.37
CA THR A 21 -14.93 -6.58 -7.43
C THR A 21 -15.46 -7.11 -6.10
N ASP A 22 -16.36 -8.11 -6.11
CA ASP A 22 -16.93 -8.69 -4.88
C ASP A 22 -15.86 -9.36 -4.00
N ALA A 23 -14.92 -10.07 -4.61
CA ALA A 23 -13.81 -10.69 -3.91
C ALA A 23 -12.80 -9.65 -3.39
N ALA A 24 -12.59 -8.55 -4.13
CA ALA A 24 -11.74 -7.43 -3.71
C ALA A 24 -12.28 -6.76 -2.44
N PHE A 25 -13.58 -6.54 -2.33
CA PHE A 25 -14.21 -6.02 -1.11
C PHE A 25 -14.09 -6.99 0.08
N ALA A 26 -14.27 -8.30 -0.14
CA ALA A 26 -14.09 -9.30 0.90
C ALA A 26 -12.64 -9.33 1.41
N GLN A 27 -11.66 -9.19 0.53
CA GLN A 27 -10.25 -9.12 0.89
C GLN A 27 -9.91 -7.82 1.64
N ALA A 28 -10.51 -6.69 1.26
CA ALA A 28 -10.36 -5.43 1.99
C ALA A 28 -10.93 -5.53 3.43
N ALA A 29 -12.07 -6.21 3.61
CA ALA A 29 -12.62 -6.48 4.94
C ALA A 29 -11.70 -7.38 5.79
N LEU A 30 -11.08 -8.39 5.17
CA LEU A 30 -10.07 -9.24 5.82
C LEU A 30 -8.86 -8.40 6.32
N ILE A 31 -8.40 -7.45 5.52
CA ILE A 31 -7.33 -6.52 5.90
C ILE A 31 -7.71 -5.72 7.15
N GLY A 32 -8.95 -5.22 7.23
CA GLY A 32 -9.45 -4.53 8.42
C GLY A 32 -9.41 -5.41 9.67
N LEU A 33 -9.82 -6.68 9.54
CA LEU A 33 -9.77 -7.65 10.64
C LEU A 33 -8.32 -7.92 11.10
N ILE A 34 -7.41 -8.12 10.15
CA ILE A 34 -5.98 -8.33 10.43
C ILE A 34 -5.39 -7.11 11.16
N ASN A 35 -5.74 -5.90 10.74
CA ASN A 35 -5.31 -4.69 11.41
C ASN A 35 -5.73 -4.66 12.88
N VAL A 36 -6.96 -5.02 13.20
CA VAL A 36 -7.44 -5.09 14.59
C VAL A 36 -6.67 -6.14 15.40
N VAL A 37 -6.55 -7.36 14.87
CA VAL A 37 -5.85 -8.46 15.55
C VAL A 37 -4.40 -8.09 15.87
N PHE A 38 -3.65 -7.59 14.88
CA PHE A 38 -2.24 -7.24 15.07
C PHE A 38 -2.05 -5.98 15.92
N THR A 39 -3.00 -5.07 15.96
CA THR A 39 -3.00 -3.94 16.91
C THR A 39 -3.13 -4.44 18.36
N LEU A 40 -4.00 -5.42 18.62
CA LEU A 40 -4.11 -6.04 19.96
C LEU A 40 -2.81 -6.78 20.35
N VAL A 41 -2.19 -7.46 19.41
CA VAL A 41 -0.86 -8.07 19.59
C VAL A 41 0.19 -7.01 19.95
N ALA A 42 0.19 -5.89 19.24
CA ALA A 42 1.12 -4.78 19.52
C ALA A 42 0.97 -4.23 20.94
N ILE A 43 -0.26 -4.01 21.39
CA ILE A 43 -0.55 -3.54 22.76
C ILE A 43 0.02 -4.53 23.80
N ALA A 44 -0.09 -5.83 23.56
CA ALA A 44 0.47 -6.85 24.45
C ALA A 44 2.02 -6.93 24.42
N LEU A 45 2.63 -6.59 23.30
CA LEU A 45 4.08 -6.70 23.08
C LEU A 45 4.85 -5.43 23.43
N ILE A 46 4.24 -4.24 23.36
CA ILE A 46 4.94 -2.95 23.49
C ILE A 46 5.70 -2.82 24.81
N ASP A 47 5.12 -3.34 25.91
CA ASP A 47 5.75 -3.32 27.23
C ASP A 47 6.72 -4.49 27.45
N ARG A 48 6.59 -5.56 26.67
CA ARG A 48 7.48 -6.74 26.80
C ARG A 48 8.75 -6.60 25.96
N TRP A 49 8.62 -6.19 24.71
CA TRP A 49 9.75 -6.09 23.77
C TRP A 49 10.40 -4.71 23.77
N GLY A 50 9.62 -3.66 24.03
CA GLY A 50 10.08 -2.28 23.93
C GLY A 50 9.72 -1.65 22.59
N ARG A 51 9.91 -0.32 22.52
CA ARG A 51 9.44 0.48 21.39
C ARG A 51 10.35 0.31 20.16
N LYS A 52 11.66 0.39 20.36
CA LYS A 52 12.63 0.28 19.25
C LYS A 52 12.65 -1.10 18.58
N PRO A 53 12.75 -2.24 19.29
CA PRO A 53 12.70 -3.56 18.65
C PRO A 53 11.41 -3.79 17.88
N LEU A 54 10.26 -3.35 18.42
CA LEU A 54 8.97 -3.51 17.78
C LEU A 54 8.87 -2.71 16.47
N LEU A 55 9.41 -1.48 16.46
CA LEU A 55 9.53 -0.66 15.24
C LEU A 55 10.46 -1.28 14.21
N LEU A 56 11.60 -1.84 14.62
CA LEU A 56 12.54 -2.48 13.70
C LEU A 56 11.94 -3.72 13.05
N VAL A 57 11.29 -4.58 13.83
CA VAL A 57 10.59 -5.78 13.31
C VAL A 57 9.49 -5.37 12.34
N GLY A 58 8.68 -4.37 12.71
CA GLY A 58 7.60 -3.90 11.85
C GLY A 58 8.10 -3.27 10.55
N LEU A 59 9.10 -2.38 10.60
CA LEU A 59 9.66 -1.77 9.39
C LEU A 59 10.33 -2.80 8.47
N SER A 60 11.00 -3.81 9.05
CA SER A 60 11.54 -4.93 8.28
C SER A 60 10.43 -5.73 7.60
N GLY A 61 9.34 -6.04 8.32
CA GLY A 61 8.18 -6.71 7.76
C GLY A 61 7.50 -5.91 6.66
N ILE A 62 7.37 -4.58 6.84
CA ILE A 62 6.86 -3.66 5.80
C ILE A 62 7.74 -3.71 4.55
N ALA A 63 9.07 -3.59 4.70
CA ALA A 63 10.00 -3.61 3.57
C ALA A 63 9.91 -4.94 2.79
N ILE A 64 9.89 -6.07 3.51
CA ILE A 64 9.75 -7.40 2.89
C ILE A 64 8.41 -7.52 2.17
N SER A 65 7.32 -7.11 2.80
CA SER A 65 5.97 -7.19 2.22
C SER A 65 5.83 -6.32 0.96
N MET A 66 6.39 -5.10 0.97
CA MET A 66 6.42 -4.24 -0.21
C MET A 66 7.30 -4.80 -1.32
N ALA A 67 8.43 -5.44 -0.99
CA ALA A 67 9.25 -6.14 -1.97
C ALA A 67 8.51 -7.33 -2.61
N VAL A 68 7.72 -8.07 -1.82
CA VAL A 68 6.87 -9.16 -2.33
C VAL A 68 5.80 -8.62 -3.28
N CYS A 69 5.13 -7.51 -2.94
CA CYS A 69 4.17 -6.85 -3.84
C CYS A 69 4.87 -6.37 -5.12
N THR A 70 6.02 -5.71 -5.00
CA THR A 70 6.82 -5.27 -6.16
C THR A 70 7.13 -6.43 -7.09
N TYR A 71 7.63 -7.53 -6.55
CA TYR A 71 7.91 -8.74 -7.33
C TYR A 71 6.65 -9.32 -7.96
N GLY A 72 5.55 -9.44 -7.21
CA GLY A 72 4.29 -9.96 -7.72
C GLY A 72 3.77 -9.16 -8.90
N PHE A 73 3.76 -7.83 -8.80
CA PHE A 73 3.33 -6.96 -9.90
C PHE A 73 4.34 -6.90 -11.06
N SER A 74 5.64 -7.06 -10.82
CA SER A 74 6.65 -7.09 -11.88
C SER A 74 6.60 -8.36 -12.73
N GLN A 75 5.98 -9.43 -12.25
CA GLN A 75 5.76 -10.67 -13.01
C GLN A 75 4.39 -10.71 -13.69
N ALA A 76 3.58 -9.66 -13.53
CA ALA A 76 2.29 -9.56 -14.17
C ALA A 76 2.45 -9.39 -15.68
N THR A 77 1.63 -10.10 -16.44
CA THR A 77 1.46 -9.92 -17.87
C THR A 77 0.01 -9.62 -18.19
N TYR A 78 -0.21 -8.81 -19.19
CA TYR A 78 -1.52 -8.35 -19.59
C TYR A 78 -1.73 -8.75 -21.06
N GLU A 79 -2.70 -9.63 -21.30
CA GLU A 79 -3.03 -10.13 -22.64
C GLU A 79 -4.54 -10.16 -22.80
N LEU A 80 -5.07 -9.40 -23.75
CA LEU A 80 -6.47 -9.49 -24.10
C LEU A 80 -6.71 -10.73 -24.95
N THR A 81 -7.31 -11.76 -24.35
CA THR A 81 -7.66 -12.99 -25.04
C THR A 81 -9.03 -12.87 -25.71
N PRO A 82 -9.34 -13.68 -26.76
CA PRO A 82 -10.70 -13.73 -27.33
C PRO A 82 -11.78 -14.06 -26.30
N GLU A 83 -11.46 -14.87 -25.29
CA GLU A 83 -12.37 -15.21 -24.20
C GLU A 83 -12.60 -13.99 -23.28
N GLY A 84 -11.53 -13.27 -22.94
CA GLY A 84 -11.62 -12.02 -22.17
C GLY A 84 -12.42 -10.94 -22.90
N LEU A 85 -12.29 -10.85 -24.22
CA LEU A 85 -13.10 -9.94 -25.02
C LEU A 85 -14.59 -10.30 -24.98
N LEU A 86 -14.92 -11.59 -25.02
CA LEU A 86 -16.31 -12.04 -24.88
C LEU A 86 -16.91 -11.73 -23.50
N GLU A 87 -16.10 -11.81 -22.43
CA GLU A 87 -16.55 -11.39 -21.10
C GLU A 87 -16.87 -9.89 -21.04
N ILE A 88 -16.05 -9.07 -21.71
CA ILE A 88 -16.26 -7.62 -21.77
C ILE A 88 -17.52 -7.29 -22.59
N GLN A 89 -17.75 -7.97 -23.71
CA GLN A 89 -18.96 -7.79 -24.53
C GLN A 89 -20.26 -8.12 -23.79
N GLN A 90 -20.23 -8.95 -22.76
CA GLN A 90 -21.40 -9.27 -21.93
C GLN A 90 -21.75 -8.17 -20.90
N ILE A 91 -20.89 -7.17 -20.75
CA ILE A 91 -21.14 -6.04 -19.85
C ILE A 91 -22.20 -5.13 -20.49
N GLU A 92 -23.18 -4.73 -19.69
CA GLU A 92 -24.27 -3.88 -20.12
C GLU A 92 -23.73 -2.52 -20.64
N ASN A 93 -24.20 -2.07 -21.79
CA ASN A 93 -23.87 -0.81 -22.46
C ASN A 93 -22.43 -0.67 -23.02
N VAL A 94 -21.63 -1.73 -23.12
CA VAL A 94 -20.27 -1.64 -23.68
C VAL A 94 -20.29 -1.16 -25.14
N GLU A 95 -21.22 -1.69 -25.95
CA GLU A 95 -21.34 -1.35 -27.39
C GLU A 95 -21.77 0.11 -27.64
N GLU A 96 -22.31 0.79 -26.62
CA GLU A 96 -22.65 2.22 -26.71
C GLU A 96 -21.42 3.14 -26.56
N HIS A 97 -20.32 2.63 -25.98
CA HIS A 97 -19.16 3.42 -25.63
C HIS A 97 -17.99 3.26 -26.61
N PHE A 98 -17.85 2.10 -27.23
CA PHE A 98 -16.81 1.83 -28.25
C PHE A 98 -17.16 0.61 -29.10
N ASP A 99 -16.57 0.53 -30.30
CA ASP A 99 -16.68 -0.64 -31.18
C ASP A 99 -15.61 -1.66 -30.77
N THR A 100 -16.03 -2.92 -30.54
CA THR A 100 -15.12 -4.00 -30.17
C THR A 100 -14.10 -4.34 -31.26
N SER A 101 -14.37 -3.98 -32.53
CA SER A 101 -13.41 -4.09 -33.65
C SER A 101 -12.16 -3.21 -33.45
N ASP A 102 -12.25 -2.13 -32.65
CA ASP A 102 -11.11 -1.26 -32.32
C ASP A 102 -10.06 -1.98 -31.46
N LEU A 103 -10.45 -3.09 -30.82
CA LEU A 103 -9.60 -3.92 -29.96
C LEU A 103 -8.87 -5.05 -30.73
N ASP A 104 -9.17 -5.29 -32.00
CA ASP A 104 -8.58 -6.38 -32.79
C ASP A 104 -7.04 -6.30 -32.81
N ASN A 105 -6.48 -5.10 -32.80
CA ASN A 105 -5.03 -4.87 -32.76
C ASN A 105 -4.38 -5.21 -31.42
N MET A 106 -5.16 -5.36 -30.35
CA MET A 106 -4.70 -5.72 -29.01
C MET A 106 -4.85 -7.22 -28.69
N LEU A 107 -5.65 -7.95 -29.48
CA LEU A 107 -5.89 -9.36 -29.26
C LEU A 107 -4.61 -10.19 -29.39
N GLY A 108 -4.30 -10.98 -28.36
CA GLY A 108 -3.12 -11.85 -28.32
C GLY A 108 -1.78 -11.09 -28.17
N VAL A 109 -1.81 -9.78 -27.95
CA VAL A 109 -0.60 -9.00 -27.66
C VAL A 109 -0.33 -9.02 -26.16
N VAL A 110 0.88 -9.46 -25.78
CA VAL A 110 1.31 -9.53 -24.38
C VAL A 110 2.04 -8.24 -24.00
N TYR A 111 1.48 -7.52 -23.03
CA TYR A 111 2.08 -6.32 -22.44
C TYR A 111 2.74 -6.68 -21.10
N GLN A 112 3.93 -6.12 -20.85
CA GLN A 112 4.74 -6.40 -19.67
C GLN A 112 4.43 -5.47 -18.48
N SER A 113 3.58 -4.46 -18.68
CA SER A 113 3.18 -3.55 -17.61
C SER A 113 1.72 -3.10 -17.79
N ASP A 114 1.07 -2.79 -16.66
CA ASP A 114 -0.27 -2.22 -16.63
C ASP A 114 -0.35 -0.87 -17.35
N VAL A 115 0.72 -0.07 -17.28
CA VAL A 115 0.80 1.24 -17.96
C VAL A 115 0.81 1.08 -19.50
N GLU A 116 1.59 0.13 -20.02
CA GLU A 116 1.62 -0.18 -21.46
C GLU A 116 0.25 -0.66 -21.94
N PHE A 117 -0.36 -1.58 -21.22
CA PHE A 117 -1.69 -2.10 -21.54
C PHE A 117 -2.75 -1.00 -21.52
N LYS A 118 -2.82 -0.17 -20.47
CA LYS A 118 -3.76 0.94 -20.34
C LYS A 118 -3.54 2.00 -21.42
N THR A 119 -2.30 2.26 -21.80
CA THR A 119 -1.96 3.19 -22.88
C THR A 119 -2.45 2.66 -24.23
N ALA A 120 -2.21 1.38 -24.51
CA ALA A 120 -2.70 0.74 -25.73
C ALA A 120 -4.24 0.75 -25.77
N LEU A 121 -4.89 0.41 -24.65
CA LEU A 121 -6.36 0.45 -24.51
C LEU A 121 -6.92 1.85 -24.77
N SER A 122 -6.31 2.88 -24.16
CA SER A 122 -6.73 4.28 -24.36
C SER A 122 -6.56 4.77 -25.80
N ASN A 123 -5.56 4.25 -26.52
CA ASN A 123 -5.33 4.56 -27.92
C ASN A 123 -6.34 3.86 -28.84
N SER A 124 -6.81 2.67 -28.47
CA SER A 124 -7.78 1.88 -29.26
C SER A 124 -9.21 2.39 -29.08
N ILE A 125 -9.71 2.50 -27.85
CA ILE A 125 -11.12 2.82 -27.57
C ILE A 125 -11.34 4.23 -27.01
N GLY A 126 -10.28 5.04 -26.93
CA GLY A 126 -10.32 6.40 -26.37
C GLY A 126 -10.22 6.41 -24.83
N THR A 127 -9.75 7.55 -24.31
CA THR A 127 -9.41 7.71 -22.87
C THR A 127 -10.64 7.63 -21.95
N SER A 128 -11.83 8.01 -22.43
CA SER A 128 -13.06 8.00 -21.64
C SER A 128 -13.53 6.57 -21.37
N ALA A 129 -13.72 5.80 -22.45
CA ALA A 129 -14.15 4.39 -22.37
C ALA A 129 -13.10 3.51 -21.66
N ALA A 130 -11.81 3.73 -21.96
CA ALA A 130 -10.71 3.01 -21.30
C ALA A 130 -10.70 3.18 -19.78
N ARG A 131 -11.04 4.38 -19.27
CA ARG A 131 -11.13 4.63 -17.81
C ARG A 131 -12.39 4.02 -17.19
N GLU A 132 -13.49 4.09 -17.88
CA GLU A 132 -14.78 3.59 -17.39
C GLU A 132 -14.74 2.08 -17.22
N PHE A 133 -14.14 1.35 -18.17
CA PHE A 133 -14.05 -0.10 -18.18
C PHE A 133 -12.68 -0.64 -17.73
N GLU A 134 -11.80 0.20 -17.15
CA GLU A 134 -10.43 -0.18 -16.77
C GLU A 134 -10.35 -1.43 -15.92
N SER A 135 -11.19 -1.53 -14.88
CA SER A 135 -11.18 -2.69 -13.96
C SER A 135 -11.59 -3.98 -14.66
N GLN A 136 -12.55 -3.93 -15.57
CA GLN A 136 -13.01 -5.09 -16.34
C GLN A 136 -11.92 -5.58 -17.31
N PHE A 137 -11.30 -4.65 -18.06
CA PHE A 137 -10.20 -5.00 -18.96
C PHE A 137 -9.01 -5.59 -18.22
N ILE A 138 -8.61 -5.01 -17.08
CA ILE A 138 -7.53 -5.54 -16.26
C ILE A 138 -7.89 -6.94 -15.75
N LYS A 139 -9.09 -7.12 -15.23
CA LYS A 139 -9.55 -8.43 -14.72
C LYS A 139 -9.50 -9.53 -15.78
N SER A 140 -9.98 -9.25 -16.98
CA SER A 140 -10.05 -10.23 -18.07
C SER A 140 -8.73 -10.47 -18.80
N SER A 141 -7.75 -9.58 -18.63
CA SER A 141 -6.47 -9.60 -19.36
C SER A 141 -5.27 -9.93 -18.49
N THR A 142 -5.40 -9.87 -17.15
CA THR A 142 -4.25 -9.99 -16.25
C THR A 142 -3.93 -11.45 -15.92
N THR A 143 -2.68 -11.82 -16.12
CA THR A 143 -2.12 -13.10 -15.65
C THR A 143 -1.05 -12.81 -14.60
N MET A 144 -1.39 -13.04 -13.31
CA MET A 144 -0.46 -12.88 -12.19
C MET A 144 -0.84 -13.76 -11.00
N ASN A 145 0.07 -13.86 -10.03
CA ASN A 145 -0.22 -14.57 -8.79
C ASN A 145 -0.91 -13.64 -7.76
N ALA A 146 -2.25 -13.56 -7.81
CA ALA A 146 -3.06 -12.74 -6.92
C ALA A 146 -2.87 -13.11 -5.42
N VAL A 147 -2.58 -14.39 -5.12
CA VAL A 147 -2.32 -14.83 -3.73
C VAL A 147 -1.04 -14.21 -3.20
N LEU A 148 -0.01 -14.07 -4.04
CA LEU A 148 1.25 -13.43 -3.66
C LEU A 148 1.04 -11.95 -3.30
N ILE A 149 0.25 -11.23 -4.09
CA ILE A 149 -0.11 -9.83 -3.82
C ILE A 149 -0.91 -9.72 -2.52
N LEU A 150 -1.92 -10.58 -2.33
CA LEU A 150 -2.69 -10.61 -1.09
C LEU A 150 -1.80 -10.84 0.13
N LEU A 151 -0.90 -11.83 0.08
CA LEU A 151 0.04 -12.10 1.18
C LEU A 151 0.98 -10.92 1.45
N GLY A 152 1.44 -10.24 0.40
CA GLY A 152 2.24 -9.03 0.53
C GLY A 152 1.47 -7.92 1.25
N ILE A 153 0.24 -7.63 0.84
CA ILE A 153 -0.60 -6.58 1.45
C ILE A 153 -0.97 -6.94 2.88
N VAL A 154 -1.39 -8.18 3.14
CA VAL A 154 -1.69 -8.68 4.49
C VAL A 154 -0.46 -8.58 5.40
N GLY A 155 0.70 -9.01 4.93
CA GLY A 155 1.96 -8.91 5.66
C GLY A 155 2.35 -7.47 5.98
N PHE A 156 2.15 -6.56 5.03
CA PHE A 156 2.35 -5.12 5.23
C PHE A 156 1.45 -4.57 6.34
N VAL A 157 0.13 -4.83 6.25
CA VAL A 157 -0.84 -4.33 7.24
C VAL A 157 -0.58 -4.92 8.61
N ALA A 158 -0.30 -6.22 8.71
CA ALA A 158 0.05 -6.89 9.95
C ALA A 158 1.32 -6.28 10.59
N SER A 159 2.36 -6.06 9.78
CA SER A 159 3.62 -5.46 10.24
C SER A 159 3.44 -4.02 10.71
N PHE A 160 2.64 -3.22 9.99
CA PHE A 160 2.30 -1.85 10.38
C PHE A 160 1.48 -1.83 11.68
N ALA A 161 0.42 -2.64 11.77
CA ALA A 161 -0.48 -2.69 12.91
C ALA A 161 0.22 -3.18 14.17
N MET A 162 1.18 -4.11 14.03
CA MET A 162 1.98 -4.61 15.15
C MET A 162 3.01 -3.60 15.64
N SER A 163 3.37 -2.58 14.86
CA SER A 163 4.50 -1.70 15.16
C SER A 163 4.16 -0.21 15.06
N LEU A 164 4.30 0.37 13.88
CA LEU A 164 4.20 1.82 13.65
C LEU A 164 2.87 2.42 14.11
N GLY A 165 1.75 1.72 13.92
CA GLY A 165 0.44 2.19 14.31
C GLY A 165 0.39 2.61 15.79
N PRO A 166 0.47 1.68 16.74
CA PRO A 166 0.38 1.98 18.16
C PRO A 166 1.67 2.55 18.75
N VAL A 167 2.85 2.06 18.34
CA VAL A 167 4.14 2.43 18.94
C VAL A 167 4.49 3.88 18.68
N MET A 168 4.17 4.43 17.53
CA MET A 168 4.45 5.82 17.19
C MET A 168 3.80 6.80 18.19
N TRP A 169 2.53 6.61 18.50
CA TRP A 169 1.80 7.47 19.43
C TRP A 169 2.28 7.34 20.87
N ALA A 170 2.59 6.11 21.31
CA ALA A 170 3.20 5.86 22.60
C ALA A 170 4.57 6.57 22.72
N LEU A 171 5.39 6.43 21.69
CA LEU A 171 6.72 7.04 21.63
C LEU A 171 6.66 8.57 21.69
N PHE A 172 5.72 9.20 21.00
CA PHE A 172 5.54 10.66 21.08
C PHE A 172 5.16 11.11 22.50
N ALA A 173 4.35 10.33 23.20
CA ALA A 173 4.00 10.63 24.60
C ALA A 173 5.21 10.48 25.55
N GLU A 174 6.19 9.66 25.21
CA GLU A 174 7.39 9.40 26.01
C GLU A 174 8.55 10.36 25.70
N ILE A 175 8.69 10.81 24.45
CA ILE A 175 9.82 11.66 24.03
C ILE A 175 9.63 13.12 24.43
N PHE A 176 8.40 13.64 24.41
CA PHE A 176 8.16 15.07 24.63
C PHE A 176 8.00 15.41 26.12
N PRO A 177 8.67 16.49 26.61
CA PRO A 177 8.52 16.98 27.97
C PRO A 177 7.07 17.30 28.31
N ASN A 178 6.66 17.08 29.57
CA ASN A 178 5.29 17.29 30.03
C ASN A 178 4.73 18.68 29.67
N GLN A 179 5.54 19.74 29.78
CA GLN A 179 5.11 21.12 29.53
C GLN A 179 4.73 21.39 28.07
N LEU A 180 5.39 20.72 27.12
CA LEU A 180 5.21 20.95 25.68
C LEU A 180 4.54 19.79 24.97
N ARG A 181 4.28 18.67 25.67
CA ARG A 181 3.79 17.42 25.08
C ARG A 181 2.57 17.60 24.21
N GLY A 182 1.54 18.29 24.70
CA GLY A 182 0.30 18.52 23.95
C GLY A 182 0.55 19.24 22.62
N VAL A 183 1.30 20.34 22.67
CA VAL A 183 1.62 21.13 21.47
C VAL A 183 2.51 20.33 20.50
N ALA A 184 3.52 19.64 21.02
CA ALA A 184 4.43 18.85 20.19
C ALA A 184 3.72 17.69 19.49
N ILE A 185 2.87 16.92 20.21
CA ILE A 185 2.09 15.84 19.62
C ILE A 185 1.12 16.38 18.57
N SER A 186 0.44 17.51 18.84
CA SER A 186 -0.46 18.14 17.87
C SER A 186 0.28 18.57 16.61
N PHE A 187 1.45 19.16 16.74
CA PHE A 187 2.28 19.60 15.62
C PHE A 187 2.76 18.40 14.76
N VAL A 188 3.28 17.35 15.40
CA VAL A 188 3.71 16.14 14.70
C VAL A 188 2.51 15.43 14.05
N GLY A 189 1.36 15.38 14.75
CA GLY A 189 0.10 14.85 14.22
C GLY A 189 -0.39 15.62 12.99
N MET A 190 -0.28 16.95 13.00
CA MET A 190 -0.61 17.79 11.85
C MET A 190 0.30 17.47 10.64
N ILE A 191 1.62 17.37 10.85
CA ILE A 191 2.56 16.99 9.80
C ILE A 191 2.23 15.59 9.26
N ASN A 192 1.99 14.62 10.15
CA ASN A 192 1.61 13.26 9.75
C ASN A 192 0.34 13.24 8.90
N SER A 193 -0.67 14.03 9.29
CA SER A 193 -1.93 14.14 8.53
C SER A 193 -1.72 14.80 7.17
N LEU A 194 -0.89 15.85 7.09
CA LEU A 194 -0.56 16.51 5.82
C LEU A 194 0.18 15.55 4.87
N VAL A 195 1.18 14.85 5.36
CA VAL A 195 1.92 13.85 4.56
C VAL A 195 0.98 12.72 4.13
N SER A 196 0.10 12.26 5.03
CA SER A 196 -0.88 11.23 4.71
C SER A 196 -1.86 11.69 3.63
N PHE A 197 -2.32 12.92 3.69
CA PHE A 197 -3.15 13.54 2.64
C PHE A 197 -2.43 13.57 1.30
N CYS A 198 -1.18 14.06 1.27
CA CYS A 198 -0.38 14.08 0.04
C CYS A 198 -0.21 12.68 -0.55
N VAL A 199 0.15 11.69 0.28
CA VAL A 199 0.31 10.31 -0.18
C VAL A 199 -0.98 9.78 -0.81
N GLN A 200 -2.13 10.00 -0.18
CA GLN A 200 -3.43 9.55 -0.71
C GLN A 200 -3.81 10.27 -2.02
N LEU A 201 -3.50 11.57 -2.11
CA LEU A 201 -3.78 12.36 -3.31
C LEU A 201 -2.93 11.92 -4.49
N PHE A 202 -1.65 11.62 -4.26
CA PHE A 202 -0.72 11.24 -5.33
C PHE A 202 -0.73 9.75 -5.67
N PHE A 203 -1.21 8.88 -4.79
CA PHE A 203 -1.21 7.44 -5.01
C PHE A 203 -1.88 6.98 -6.31
N PRO A 204 -3.09 7.46 -6.69
CA PRO A 204 -3.69 7.09 -7.98
C PRO A 204 -2.85 7.56 -9.17
N VAL A 205 -2.20 8.73 -9.04
CA VAL A 205 -1.31 9.26 -10.08
C VAL A 205 -0.04 8.40 -10.19
N GLU A 206 0.55 8.00 -9.06
CA GLU A 206 1.68 7.08 -9.03
C GLU A 206 1.34 5.75 -9.71
N LEU A 207 0.17 5.16 -9.39
CA LEU A 207 -0.30 3.94 -10.03
C LEU A 207 -0.51 4.10 -11.55
N SER A 208 -1.06 5.24 -12.00
CA SER A 208 -1.35 5.45 -13.42
C SER A 208 -0.11 5.78 -14.24
N VAL A 209 0.90 6.43 -13.67
CA VAL A 209 2.11 6.90 -14.37
C VAL A 209 3.25 5.90 -14.28
N PHE A 210 3.49 5.36 -13.09
CA PHE A 210 4.62 4.45 -12.83
C PHE A 210 4.21 2.98 -12.85
N GLY A 211 2.92 2.69 -12.74
CA GLY A 211 2.40 1.34 -12.59
C GLY A 211 2.53 0.80 -11.16
N ALA A 212 1.88 -0.33 -10.92
CA ALA A 212 1.83 -0.92 -9.59
C ALA A 212 3.22 -1.37 -9.09
N ALA A 213 4.03 -2.01 -9.93
CA ALA A 213 5.33 -2.53 -9.53
C ALA A 213 6.27 -1.43 -9.00
N LEU A 214 6.43 -0.32 -9.72
CA LEU A 214 7.30 0.79 -9.30
C LEU A 214 6.73 1.57 -8.11
N THR A 215 5.42 1.69 -8.02
CA THR A 215 4.75 2.31 -6.86
C THR A 215 5.07 1.53 -5.59
N PHE A 216 4.87 0.21 -5.56
CA PHE A 216 5.21 -0.61 -4.39
C PHE A 216 6.70 -0.66 -4.11
N PHE A 217 7.56 -0.61 -5.14
CA PHE A 217 9.01 -0.48 -4.96
C PHE A 217 9.38 0.82 -4.24
N SER A 218 8.76 1.95 -4.57
CA SER A 218 9.01 3.23 -3.87
C SER A 218 8.69 3.13 -2.37
N TYR A 219 7.58 2.49 -2.01
CA TYR A 219 7.21 2.26 -0.61
C TYR A 219 8.17 1.30 0.11
N CYS A 220 8.71 0.29 -0.59
CA CYS A 220 9.77 -0.57 -0.06
C CYS A 220 11.02 0.25 0.29
N VAL A 221 11.46 1.12 -0.60
CA VAL A 221 12.62 2.01 -0.38
C VAL A 221 12.37 2.93 0.83
N PHE A 222 11.21 3.55 0.93
CA PHE A 222 10.86 4.39 2.09
C PHE A 222 10.83 3.59 3.40
N ALA A 223 10.38 2.33 3.38
CA ALA A 223 10.42 1.48 4.57
C ALA A 223 11.85 1.15 5.00
N ILE A 224 12.74 0.87 4.05
CA ILE A 224 14.17 0.64 4.32
C ILE A 224 14.84 1.91 4.88
N ILE A 225 14.57 3.08 4.31
CA ILE A 225 15.07 4.35 4.85
C ILE A 225 14.57 4.54 6.28
N GLY A 226 13.28 4.32 6.55
CA GLY A 226 12.70 4.38 7.88
C GLY A 226 13.36 3.39 8.85
N LEU A 227 13.62 2.16 8.41
CA LEU A 227 14.32 1.13 9.19
C LEU A 227 15.72 1.60 9.61
N VAL A 228 16.50 2.13 8.67
CA VAL A 228 17.84 2.66 8.93
C VAL A 228 17.80 3.85 9.90
N LEU A 229 16.87 4.79 9.70
CA LEU A 229 16.72 5.94 10.58
C LEU A 229 16.34 5.53 12.01
N VAL A 230 15.38 4.62 12.17
CA VAL A 230 14.98 4.10 13.50
C VAL A 230 16.14 3.34 14.16
N ALA A 231 16.83 2.49 13.41
CA ALA A 231 17.97 1.74 13.94
C ALA A 231 19.08 2.67 14.48
N TRP A 232 19.34 3.76 13.78
CA TRP A 232 20.46 4.65 14.06
C TRP A 232 20.11 5.76 15.04
N LEU A 233 18.96 6.41 14.86
CA LEU A 233 18.59 7.62 15.61
C LEU A 233 17.79 7.34 16.88
N LEU A 234 16.93 6.30 16.88
CA LEU A 234 16.02 6.06 17.98
C LEU A 234 16.70 5.25 19.09
N PRO A 235 16.81 5.79 20.33
CA PRO A 235 17.18 4.99 21.50
C PRO A 235 15.98 4.17 21.98
N GLU A 236 16.25 3.09 22.73
CA GLU A 236 15.17 2.37 23.43
C GLU A 236 14.65 3.18 24.61
N THR A 237 13.33 3.32 24.68
CA THR A 237 12.66 4.10 25.74
C THR A 237 12.08 3.24 26.85
N LYS A 238 11.97 1.93 26.64
CA LYS A 238 11.40 0.99 27.62
C LYS A 238 12.10 1.08 28.97
N GLY A 239 11.30 1.22 30.03
CA GLY A 239 11.79 1.20 31.43
C GLY A 239 12.56 2.44 31.86
N LYS A 240 12.58 3.50 31.06
CA LYS A 240 13.20 4.79 31.40
C LYS A 240 12.15 5.79 31.86
N THR A 241 12.52 6.62 32.83
CA THR A 241 11.68 7.75 33.23
C THR A 241 11.76 8.88 32.19
N LEU A 242 10.80 9.80 32.20
CA LEU A 242 10.77 10.94 31.26
C LEU A 242 12.03 11.82 31.43
N GLU A 243 12.47 12.01 32.68
CA GLU A 243 13.66 12.79 33.03
C GLU A 243 14.93 12.12 32.48
N GLU A 244 15.03 10.79 32.57
CA GLU A 244 16.15 10.03 32.00
C GLU A 244 16.18 10.13 30.47
N LEU A 245 15.01 10.14 29.81
CA LEU A 245 14.90 10.31 28.38
C LEU A 245 15.31 11.72 27.94
N GLU A 246 14.91 12.77 28.66
CA GLU A 246 15.35 14.15 28.41
C GLU A 246 16.87 14.26 28.42
N VAL A 247 17.53 13.71 29.46
CA VAL A 247 18.99 13.70 29.57
C VAL A 247 19.63 12.90 28.42
N LEU A 248 19.05 11.79 28.05
CA LEU A 248 19.57 10.92 26.99
C LEU A 248 19.51 11.60 25.61
N PHE A 249 18.43 12.32 25.32
CA PHE A 249 18.31 13.08 24.07
C PHE A 249 19.18 14.35 24.09
N ALA A 250 19.35 15.00 25.24
CA ALA A 250 20.25 16.15 25.36
C ALA A 250 21.75 15.80 25.14
N LYS A 251 22.18 14.61 25.55
CA LYS A 251 23.58 14.13 25.35
C LYS A 251 23.89 13.71 23.91
N ARG A 252 22.90 13.52 23.06
CA ARG A 252 23.07 13.13 21.65
C ARG A 252 23.12 14.33 20.69
N ARG A 253 22.89 15.53 21.19
CA ARG A 253 23.13 16.79 20.48
C ARG A 253 24.59 17.20 20.63
#